data_e5e7d9cf0d2988aae3b6338a15e597af
#
_entry.id   e5e7d9cf0d2988aae3b6338a15e597af
#
_cell.length_a   1.000
_cell.length_b   1.000
_cell.length_c   1.000
_cell.angle_alpha   90.00
_cell.angle_beta   90.00
_cell.angle_gamma   90.00
#
_symmetry.space_group_name_H-M   'P 1'
#
loop_
_entity.id
_entity.type
_entity.pdbx_description
1 polymer ?
#
loop_
_entity_poly.entity_id
_entity_poly.type
_entity_poly.pdbx_seq_one_letter_code
_entity_poly.pdbx_strand_id
1 'polypeptide(L)'
;MFALGLRVHAGTPFVKYDAWTVRSSRLYVGRAGSMLTSITLFTGPKVWSHERGYFVRQDISVLLDSDYGIPLGHDGERCPKASKAILMTVVDLNGVHATKITTCQCGDNGRWRQLFDADLFPATVAEPQTAFTFRLLRDWQIMTLQSKITAYHYIRALRRLTDNVFTGNVPDPYKQFMFVTRIWPLLEAEKRFGRLHGDGMNELFPRRPKGNLMLYCPACPEPDVNMESGWERTPSHLCHLHSLKRTVDGNFKTGNYDKKNDTNDVSLFGGRAYMPSEQRYQHYLETVPQLQKEVRALVSIKTTCNHLNVANGVNRAKFKNQRITGNINVQCEHIFVRSSVDMTYGERYV
;
A
#
# COMPACT_ATOMS: atom_id res chain seq x y z
N MET A 1 7.59 0.67 -28.90
CA MET A 1 6.55 1.21 -29.77
C MET A 1 5.75 0.04 -30.30
N PHE A 2 4.76 -0.44 -29.55
CA PHE A 2 3.80 -1.45 -30.00
C PHE A 2 2.42 -0.99 -29.55
N ALA A 3 1.66 -0.49 -30.49
CA ALA A 3 0.27 -0.12 -30.31
C ALA A 3 -0.59 -1.39 -30.40
N LEU A 4 -1.20 -1.81 -29.30
CA LEU A 4 -2.27 -2.81 -29.30
C LEU A 4 -3.59 -2.10 -29.58
N GLY A 5 -4.02 -2.21 -30.84
CA GLY A 5 -5.35 -1.79 -31.27
C GLY A 5 -6.43 -2.71 -30.75
N LEU A 6 -7.11 -2.30 -29.69
CA LEU A 6 -8.38 -2.92 -29.27
C LEU A 6 -9.52 -2.34 -30.11
N ARG A 7 -10.03 -3.14 -31.05
CA ARG A 7 -11.33 -2.86 -31.70
C ARG A 7 -12.43 -3.08 -30.65
N VAL A 8 -13.07 -2.00 -30.26
CA VAL A 8 -14.28 -2.03 -29.42
C VAL A 8 -15.47 -2.28 -30.34
N HIS A 9 -16.13 -3.42 -30.17
CA HIS A 9 -17.44 -3.66 -30.79
C HIS A 9 -18.50 -2.78 -30.10
N ALA A 10 -19.16 -1.94 -30.86
CA ALA A 10 -20.30 -1.16 -30.40
C ALA A 10 -21.47 -2.14 -30.10
N GLY A 11 -21.91 -2.16 -28.83
CA GLY A 11 -23.15 -2.89 -28.49
C GLY A 11 -23.25 -3.49 -27.08
N THR A 12 -22.23 -3.38 -26.23
CA THR A 12 -22.38 -3.79 -24.82
C THR A 12 -22.71 -2.59 -23.95
N PRO A 13 -23.72 -2.68 -23.05
CA PRO A 13 -24.01 -1.58 -22.13
C PRO A 13 -22.80 -1.41 -21.20
N PHE A 14 -22.20 -0.24 -21.28
CA PHE A 14 -21.20 0.21 -20.31
C PHE A 14 -21.83 0.13 -18.92
N VAL A 15 -21.41 -0.85 -18.14
CA VAL A 15 -21.63 -0.83 -16.71
C VAL A 15 -20.88 0.38 -16.18
N LYS A 16 -21.62 1.34 -15.68
CA LYS A 16 -21.11 2.58 -15.11
C LYS A 16 -20.16 2.25 -13.96
N TYR A 17 -18.86 2.29 -14.22
CA TYR A 17 -17.81 2.33 -13.19
C TYR A 17 -17.71 3.73 -12.55
N ASP A 18 -18.83 4.44 -12.40
CA ASP A 18 -18.87 5.86 -12.06
C ASP A 18 -18.98 6.18 -10.57
N ALA A 19 -18.96 5.17 -9.69
CA ALA A 19 -19.16 5.48 -8.26
C ALA A 19 -17.87 5.83 -7.50
N TRP A 20 -16.68 5.59 -8.05
CA TRP A 20 -15.42 5.82 -7.34
C TRP A 20 -14.37 6.64 -8.09
N THR A 21 -14.60 6.95 -9.35
CA THR A 21 -13.57 7.67 -10.15
C THR A 21 -13.81 9.15 -10.26
N VAL A 22 -14.98 9.65 -9.92
CA VAL A 22 -15.32 11.09 -10.07
C VAL A 22 -16.19 11.54 -8.91
N ARG A 23 -15.63 11.59 -7.72
CA ARG A 23 -15.91 12.69 -6.79
C ARG A 23 -14.58 13.26 -6.33
N SER A 24 -13.83 13.86 -7.28
CA SER A 24 -12.85 14.85 -6.88
C SER A 24 -13.65 15.96 -6.19
N SER A 25 -13.54 15.96 -4.90
CA SER A 25 -14.02 16.88 -3.92
C SER A 25 -14.21 18.29 -4.47
N ARG A 26 -15.44 18.65 -4.81
CA ARG A 26 -15.85 20.04 -4.87
C ARG A 26 -16.20 20.46 -3.45
N LEU A 27 -15.21 20.90 -2.70
CA LEU A 27 -15.46 21.63 -1.47
C LEU A 27 -15.84 23.06 -1.85
N TYR A 28 -17.12 23.38 -1.74
CA TYR A 28 -17.63 24.74 -1.93
C TYR A 28 -17.35 25.52 -0.66
N VAL A 29 -16.53 26.56 -0.75
CA VAL A 29 -16.51 27.64 0.23
C VAL A 29 -17.62 28.61 -0.19
N GLY A 30 -18.72 28.64 0.53
CA GLY A 30 -19.82 29.53 0.27
C GLY A 30 -19.38 31.00 0.32
N ARG A 31 -19.76 31.78 -0.70
CA ARG A 31 -19.66 33.22 -0.90
C ARG A 31 -18.46 33.83 -1.59
N ALA A 32 -17.71 33.11 -2.38
CA ALA A 32 -17.02 33.73 -3.52
C ALA A 32 -16.98 32.71 -4.63
N GLY A 33 -17.70 32.97 -5.71
CA GLY A 33 -17.94 32.05 -6.83
C GLY A 33 -16.70 31.61 -7.60
N SER A 34 -15.68 31.10 -6.93
CA SER A 34 -14.53 30.45 -7.52
C SER A 34 -14.42 29.04 -6.94
N MET A 35 -14.46 28.08 -7.83
CA MET A 35 -14.22 26.68 -7.61
C MET A 35 -12.78 26.50 -7.13
N LEU A 36 -12.55 26.48 -5.81
CA LEU A 36 -11.27 26.14 -5.23
C LEU A 36 -11.06 24.63 -5.45
N THR A 37 -10.08 24.28 -6.27
CA THR A 37 -9.65 22.88 -6.39
C THR A 37 -9.14 22.38 -5.05
N SER A 38 -9.27 21.09 -4.76
CA SER A 38 -8.87 20.47 -3.48
C SER A 38 -7.43 20.79 -3.04
N ILE A 39 -6.60 21.24 -3.97
CA ILE A 39 -5.20 21.65 -3.75
C ILE A 39 -5.10 22.96 -2.94
N THR A 40 -6.03 23.89 -3.14
CA THR A 40 -6.01 25.22 -2.50
C THR A 40 -6.57 25.24 -1.08
N LEU A 41 -7.31 24.20 -0.69
CA LEU A 41 -7.95 24.13 0.63
C LEU A 41 -6.97 23.96 1.79
N PHE A 42 -5.79 23.39 1.52
CA PHE A 42 -4.77 23.13 2.56
C PHE A 42 -3.54 24.03 2.43
N THR A 43 -3.46 24.89 1.41
CA THR A 43 -2.33 25.78 1.18
C THR A 43 -2.74 27.23 1.32
N GLY A 44 -2.45 27.84 2.43
CA GLY A 44 -2.50 29.29 2.56
C GLY A 44 -1.45 29.97 1.66
N PRO A 45 -1.65 31.26 1.32
CA PRO A 45 -0.69 32.04 0.57
C PRO A 45 0.63 32.18 1.34
N LYS A 46 1.72 32.35 0.61
CA LYS A 46 2.98 32.78 1.21
C LYS A 46 2.91 34.28 1.46
N VAL A 47 3.07 34.68 2.70
CA VAL A 47 3.05 36.08 3.13
C VAL A 47 4.43 36.43 3.66
N TRP A 48 4.90 37.63 3.32
CA TRP A 48 6.16 38.13 3.88
C TRP A 48 6.01 38.36 5.39
N SER A 49 6.86 37.74 6.19
CA SER A 49 6.92 38.00 7.61
C SER A 49 8.04 39.00 7.89
N HIS A 50 7.68 40.19 8.30
CA HIS A 50 8.65 41.23 8.70
C HIS A 50 9.48 40.82 9.92
N GLU A 51 8.86 40.07 10.84
CA GLU A 51 9.54 39.54 12.03
C GLU A 51 10.58 38.49 11.69
N ARG A 52 10.30 37.63 10.69
CA ARG A 52 11.16 36.50 10.30
C ARG A 52 12.11 36.82 9.15
N GLY A 53 11.83 37.87 8.39
CA GLY A 53 12.63 38.28 7.23
C GLY A 53 12.54 37.35 6.02
N TYR A 54 11.48 36.53 5.90
CA TYR A 54 11.25 35.66 4.74
C TYR A 54 9.75 35.36 4.55
N PHE A 55 9.41 34.77 3.38
CA PHE A 55 8.04 34.36 3.08
C PHE A 55 7.63 33.13 3.89
N VAL A 56 6.67 33.29 4.79
CA VAL A 56 6.04 32.22 5.57
C VAL A 56 4.76 31.76 4.87
N ARG A 57 4.52 30.48 4.85
CA ARG A 57 3.21 29.98 4.44
C ARG A 57 2.23 30.23 5.59
N GLN A 58 1.15 30.93 5.31
CA GLN A 58 0.11 31.16 6.27
C GLN A 58 -0.81 29.93 6.32
N ASP A 59 -1.06 29.41 7.52
CA ASP A 59 -2.05 28.35 7.68
C ASP A 59 -3.42 28.88 7.31
N ILE A 60 -4.23 28.06 6.65
CA ILE A 60 -5.59 28.41 6.28
C ILE A 60 -6.43 28.73 7.52
N SER A 61 -6.12 28.11 8.66
CA SER A 61 -6.78 28.37 9.93
C SER A 61 -6.60 29.80 10.44
N VAL A 62 -5.57 30.52 9.98
CA VAL A 62 -5.31 31.92 10.31
C VAL A 62 -6.10 32.86 9.41
N LEU A 63 -6.39 32.44 8.18
CA LEU A 63 -7.16 33.23 7.20
C LEU A 63 -8.66 33.13 7.37
N LEU A 64 -9.13 32.10 8.06
CA LEU A 64 -10.53 31.85 8.33
C LEU A 64 -10.86 32.32 9.74
N ASP A 65 -12.08 32.84 9.93
CA ASP A 65 -12.56 33.23 11.24
C ASP A 65 -12.33 32.15 12.29
N SER A 66 -12.19 32.55 13.56
CA SER A 66 -11.88 31.66 14.67
C SER A 66 -12.78 30.41 14.76
N ASP A 67 -14.03 30.57 14.34
CA ASP A 67 -15.07 29.55 14.40
C ASP A 67 -15.26 28.79 13.07
N TYR A 68 -14.54 29.18 12.02
CA TYR A 68 -14.64 28.48 10.74
C TYR A 68 -13.88 27.18 10.78
N GLY A 69 -14.54 26.11 10.32
CA GLY A 69 -13.92 24.82 10.04
C GLY A 69 -14.35 24.33 8.67
N ILE A 70 -13.46 23.63 7.96
CA ILE A 70 -13.78 22.99 6.69
C ILE A 70 -14.88 21.96 6.95
N PRO A 71 -16.07 22.09 6.35
CA PRO A 71 -17.15 21.16 6.59
C PRO A 71 -16.89 19.82 5.91
N LEU A 72 -17.06 18.73 6.66
CA LEU A 72 -17.07 17.36 6.15
C LEU A 72 -18.51 16.85 6.11
N GLY A 73 -18.81 16.02 5.13
CA GLY A 73 -20.18 15.57 4.86
C GLY A 73 -21.01 16.59 4.06
N HIS A 74 -22.25 16.26 3.77
CA HIS A 74 -23.18 17.07 2.97
C HIS A 74 -22.57 17.63 1.67
N ASP A 75 -21.73 16.83 1.00
CA ASP A 75 -21.02 17.24 -0.24
C ASP A 75 -20.19 18.54 -0.10
N GLY A 76 -19.72 18.86 1.12
CA GLY A 76 -18.93 20.05 1.43
C GLY A 76 -19.76 21.27 1.86
N GLU A 77 -21.05 21.14 1.97
CA GLU A 77 -21.91 22.18 2.53
C GLU A 77 -21.91 22.14 4.06
N ARG A 78 -22.21 23.29 4.68
CA ARG A 78 -22.24 23.36 6.13
C ARG A 78 -23.45 22.60 6.69
N CYS A 79 -23.16 21.60 7.50
CA CYS A 79 -24.19 20.82 8.18
C CYS A 79 -24.99 21.67 9.17
N PRO A 80 -26.34 21.58 9.20
CA PRO A 80 -27.17 22.27 10.23
C PRO A 80 -26.81 21.81 11.65
N LYS A 81 -26.39 20.56 11.81
CA LYS A 81 -25.92 19.95 13.06
C LYS A 81 -24.43 19.71 12.99
N ALA A 82 -23.63 20.72 12.66
CA ALA A 82 -22.18 20.60 12.62
C ALA A 82 -21.57 20.48 14.03
N SER A 83 -20.52 19.71 14.16
CA SER A 83 -19.68 19.71 15.37
C SER A 83 -18.99 21.07 15.56
N LYS A 84 -18.45 21.32 16.76
CA LYS A 84 -17.46 22.38 16.93
C LYS A 84 -16.26 22.13 16.02
N ALA A 85 -15.63 23.22 15.56
CA ALA A 85 -14.41 23.12 14.75
C ALA A 85 -13.28 22.47 15.55
N ILE A 86 -12.65 21.49 14.96
CA ILE A 86 -11.60 20.68 15.58
C ILE A 86 -10.30 20.93 14.81
N LEU A 87 -9.23 21.25 15.53
CA LEU A 87 -7.92 21.38 14.95
C LEU A 87 -7.41 20.00 14.51
N MET A 88 -6.95 19.89 13.26
CA MET A 88 -6.42 18.68 12.67
C MET A 88 -5.15 18.95 11.88
N THR A 89 -4.20 18.04 11.94
CA THR A 89 -3.03 18.04 11.06
C THR A 89 -3.37 17.29 9.78
N VAL A 90 -3.35 17.97 8.64
CA VAL A 90 -3.52 17.34 7.32
C VAL A 90 -2.18 17.35 6.59
N VAL A 91 -1.77 16.18 6.10
CA VAL A 91 -0.53 16.01 5.36
C VAL A 91 -0.84 15.78 3.90
N ASP A 92 -0.22 16.59 3.04
CA ASP A 92 -0.41 16.55 1.61
C ASP A 92 0.92 16.68 0.85
N LEU A 93 0.91 16.48 -0.46
CA LEU A 93 2.10 16.57 -1.34
C LEU A 93 2.87 17.89 -1.20
N ASN A 94 2.18 18.95 -0.81
CA ASN A 94 2.74 20.29 -0.65
C ASN A 94 3.17 20.64 0.78
N GLY A 95 3.00 19.70 1.73
CA GLY A 95 3.48 19.90 3.10
C GLY A 95 2.54 19.37 4.18
N VAL A 96 2.79 19.82 5.41
CA VAL A 96 2.04 19.50 6.63
C VAL A 96 1.25 20.75 7.03
N HIS A 97 -0.05 20.64 7.18
CA HIS A 97 -0.95 21.78 7.40
C HIS A 97 -1.76 21.59 8.66
N ALA A 98 -1.81 22.62 9.50
CA ALA A 98 -2.79 22.72 10.55
C ALA A 98 -4.09 23.29 9.95
N THR A 99 -5.21 22.63 10.16
CA THR A 99 -6.51 23.06 9.65
C THR A 99 -7.59 22.79 10.68
N LYS A 100 -8.70 23.50 10.60
CA LYS A 100 -9.89 23.24 11.40
C LYS A 100 -10.92 22.54 10.53
N ILE A 101 -11.53 21.50 11.03
CA ILE A 101 -12.59 20.76 10.38
C ILE A 101 -13.86 20.77 11.25
N THR A 102 -15.01 20.74 10.62
CA THR A 102 -16.30 20.47 11.26
C THR A 102 -16.90 19.20 10.67
N THR A 103 -17.49 18.37 11.52
CA THR A 103 -18.11 17.10 11.11
C THR A 103 -19.62 17.18 11.21
N CYS A 104 -20.30 16.45 10.33
CA CYS A 104 -21.74 16.29 10.37
C CYS A 104 -22.14 15.39 11.55
N GLN A 105 -23.19 15.80 12.28
CA GLN A 105 -23.79 15.03 13.38
C GLN A 105 -25.24 14.60 13.07
N CYS A 106 -25.65 14.60 11.80
CA CYS A 106 -27.02 14.23 11.40
C CYS A 106 -27.30 12.74 11.46
N GLY A 107 -26.28 11.91 11.48
CA GLY A 107 -26.37 10.45 11.51
C GLY A 107 -25.19 9.82 12.21
N ASP A 108 -25.16 8.49 12.22
CA ASP A 108 -24.13 7.70 12.93
C ASP A 108 -22.78 7.58 12.16
N ASN A 109 -22.49 8.55 11.32
CA ASN A 109 -21.24 8.56 10.56
C ASN A 109 -20.10 9.09 11.43
N GLY A 110 -19.26 8.18 11.90
CA GLY A 110 -18.06 8.53 12.65
C GLY A 110 -17.13 9.49 11.88
N ARG A 111 -16.36 10.30 12.60
CA ARG A 111 -15.42 11.27 12.02
C ARG A 111 -14.48 10.65 10.99
N TRP A 112 -13.96 9.46 11.27
CA TRP A 112 -13.06 8.75 10.37
C TRP A 112 -13.67 8.48 9.00
N ARG A 113 -14.98 8.16 8.94
CA ARG A 113 -15.69 7.89 7.70
C ARG A 113 -15.87 9.15 6.88
N GLN A 114 -16.28 10.26 7.52
CA GLN A 114 -16.41 11.54 6.84
C GLN A 114 -15.08 12.06 6.29
N LEU A 115 -13.97 11.83 6.99
CA LEU A 115 -12.61 12.09 6.48
C LEU A 115 -12.32 11.23 5.25
N PHE A 116 -12.63 9.95 5.33
CA PHE A 116 -12.38 9.00 4.23
C PHE A 116 -13.19 9.37 2.98
N ASP A 117 -14.45 9.76 3.15
CA ASP A 117 -15.32 10.24 2.07
C ASP A 117 -14.81 11.54 1.43
N ALA A 118 -14.00 12.32 2.16
CA ALA A 118 -13.32 13.52 1.69
C ALA A 118 -11.89 13.27 1.16
N ASP A 119 -11.54 12.05 0.79
CA ASP A 119 -10.20 11.64 0.34
C ASP A 119 -9.07 11.91 1.36
N LEU A 120 -9.42 11.93 2.65
CA LEU A 120 -8.49 12.08 3.77
C LEU A 120 -8.41 10.79 4.57
N PHE A 121 -7.24 10.15 4.56
CA PHE A 121 -7.01 8.93 5.31
C PHE A 121 -6.69 9.25 6.77
N PRO A 122 -7.57 8.93 7.73
CA PRO A 122 -7.32 9.22 9.14
C PRO A 122 -6.22 8.30 9.71
N ALA A 123 -5.35 8.85 10.54
CA ALA A 123 -4.30 8.08 11.20
C ALA A 123 -4.83 7.13 12.29
N THR A 124 -5.99 7.46 12.87
CA THR A 124 -6.69 6.65 13.89
C THR A 124 -8.19 6.65 13.60
N VAL A 125 -8.90 5.60 14.06
CA VAL A 125 -10.33 5.45 13.82
C VAL A 125 -11.15 6.20 14.89
N ALA A 126 -10.77 6.09 16.16
CA ALA A 126 -11.58 6.62 17.26
C ALA A 126 -11.62 8.16 17.28
N GLU A 127 -10.47 8.79 17.40
CA GLU A 127 -10.34 10.25 17.53
C GLU A 127 -9.23 10.76 16.59
N PRO A 128 -9.47 10.81 15.27
CA PRO A 128 -8.46 11.23 14.33
C PRO A 128 -8.10 12.70 14.50
N GLN A 129 -6.82 12.96 14.76
CA GLN A 129 -6.23 14.29 14.83
C GLN A 129 -5.25 14.57 13.69
N THR A 130 -4.87 13.50 12.96
CA THR A 130 -4.00 13.56 11.80
C THR A 130 -4.62 12.79 10.66
N ALA A 131 -4.60 13.36 9.46
CA ALA A 131 -5.04 12.70 8.24
C ALA A 131 -4.06 12.94 7.10
N PHE A 132 -4.02 12.00 6.16
CA PHE A 132 -3.19 12.03 4.97
C PHE A 132 -4.07 12.05 3.73
N THR A 133 -3.77 12.89 2.75
CA THR A 133 -4.55 12.88 1.50
C THR A 133 -4.29 11.59 0.73
N PHE A 134 -5.31 11.07 0.06
CA PHE A 134 -5.16 9.86 -0.77
C PHE A 134 -4.12 10.06 -1.88
N ARG A 135 -4.02 11.25 -2.45
CA ARG A 135 -3.01 11.57 -3.47
C ARG A 135 -1.58 11.46 -2.93
N LEU A 136 -1.34 11.88 -1.68
CA LEU A 136 -0.05 11.73 -1.02
C LEU A 136 0.29 10.25 -0.81
N LEU A 137 -0.68 9.43 -0.39
CA LEU A 137 -0.44 8.01 -0.17
C LEU A 137 -0.15 7.25 -1.46
N ARG A 138 -0.80 7.63 -2.57
CA ARG A 138 -0.49 7.09 -3.91
C ARG A 138 0.90 7.50 -4.38
N ASP A 139 1.25 8.76 -4.24
CA ASP A 139 2.59 9.27 -4.57
C ASP A 139 3.66 8.56 -3.75
N TRP A 140 3.47 8.47 -2.45
CA TRP A 140 4.35 7.71 -1.56
C TRP A 140 4.54 6.27 -2.03
N GLN A 141 3.47 5.58 -2.39
CA GLN A 141 3.55 4.19 -2.84
C GLN A 141 4.40 4.05 -4.10
N ILE A 142 4.24 4.96 -5.05
CA ILE A 142 5.06 4.98 -6.28
C ILE A 142 6.51 5.33 -5.95
N MET A 143 6.74 6.38 -5.16
CA MET A 143 8.07 6.86 -4.82
C MET A 143 8.87 5.83 -4.03
N THR A 144 8.25 5.12 -3.09
CA THR A 144 8.94 4.08 -2.33
C THR A 144 9.30 2.87 -3.19
N LEU A 145 8.46 2.50 -4.16
CA LEU A 145 8.73 1.41 -5.08
C LEU A 145 9.81 1.75 -6.12
N GLN A 146 9.79 2.95 -6.68
CA GLN A 146 10.70 3.35 -7.75
C GLN A 146 12.04 3.88 -7.22
N SER A 147 12.00 4.83 -6.30
CA SER A 147 13.18 5.52 -5.78
C SER A 147 13.70 4.95 -4.46
N LYS A 148 12.97 3.99 -3.84
CA LYS A 148 13.30 3.40 -2.53
C LYS A 148 13.46 4.44 -1.42
N ILE A 149 12.77 5.58 -1.56
CA ILE A 149 12.78 6.61 -0.52
C ILE A 149 12.21 6.05 0.78
N THR A 150 12.82 6.37 1.90
CA THR A 150 12.31 5.95 3.21
C THR A 150 11.20 6.88 3.69
N ALA A 151 10.25 6.37 4.47
CA ALA A 151 9.17 7.16 5.07
C ALA A 151 9.72 8.36 5.88
N TYR A 152 10.86 8.17 6.54
CA TYR A 152 11.54 9.24 7.28
C TYR A 152 11.95 10.40 6.36
N HIS A 153 12.63 10.10 5.25
CA HIS A 153 13.06 11.13 4.32
C HIS A 153 11.89 11.80 3.61
N TYR A 154 10.85 11.04 3.29
CA TYR A 154 9.65 11.58 2.66
C TYR A 154 8.93 12.59 3.56
N ILE A 155 8.62 12.23 4.80
CA ILE A 155 8.00 13.13 5.78
C ILE A 155 8.90 14.34 6.07
N ARG A 156 10.19 14.14 6.17
CA ARG A 156 11.15 15.23 6.37
C ARG A 156 11.14 16.22 5.20
N ALA A 157 11.00 15.74 3.97
CA ALA A 157 10.87 16.59 2.79
C ALA A 157 9.57 17.41 2.84
N LEU A 158 8.44 16.78 3.19
CA LEU A 158 7.15 17.48 3.34
C LEU A 158 7.18 18.56 4.43
N ARG A 159 7.84 18.29 5.56
CA ARG A 159 8.02 19.31 6.60
C ARG A 159 8.84 20.50 6.11
N ARG A 160 9.89 20.26 5.29
CA ARG A 160 10.66 21.33 4.65
C ARG A 160 9.87 22.10 3.59
N LEU A 161 8.96 21.43 2.88
CA LEU A 161 8.04 22.12 1.96
C LEU A 161 7.11 23.07 2.70
N THR A 162 6.77 22.76 3.95
CA THR A 162 5.96 23.63 4.82
C THR A 162 6.76 24.81 5.32
N ASP A 163 7.87 24.54 6.01
CA ASP A 163 8.80 25.57 6.47
C ASP A 163 10.23 25.03 6.38
N ASN A 164 11.00 25.59 5.45
CA ASN A 164 12.38 25.14 5.24
C ASN A 164 13.37 25.73 6.27
N VAL A 165 13.01 26.84 6.88
CA VAL A 165 13.89 27.55 7.84
C VAL A 165 13.68 26.99 9.25
N PHE A 166 12.43 26.94 9.71
CA PHE A 166 12.09 26.48 11.06
C PHE A 166 11.32 25.17 11.03
N THR A 167 11.90 24.14 10.39
CA THR A 167 11.31 22.82 10.28
C THR A 167 10.92 22.21 11.63
N GLY A 168 11.59 22.62 12.73
CA GLY A 168 11.25 22.18 14.08
C GLY A 168 9.87 22.60 14.57
N ASN A 169 9.33 23.71 14.05
CA ASN A 169 7.99 24.21 14.39
C ASN A 169 6.87 23.49 13.63
N VAL A 170 7.22 22.71 12.59
CA VAL A 170 6.25 21.94 11.81
C VAL A 170 6.00 20.61 12.53
N PRO A 171 4.72 20.23 12.76
CA PRO A 171 4.38 18.93 13.34
C PRO A 171 5.07 17.77 12.64
N ASP A 172 5.44 16.74 13.39
CA ASP A 172 6.05 15.54 12.84
C ASP A 172 5.07 14.35 12.83
N PRO A 173 4.39 14.09 11.71
CA PRO A 173 3.45 13.00 11.58
C PRO A 173 4.10 11.65 11.25
N TYR A 174 5.42 11.49 11.44
CA TYR A 174 6.14 10.29 11.01
C TYR A 174 5.58 8.99 11.58
N LYS A 175 5.26 8.94 12.88
CA LYS A 175 4.73 7.74 13.51
C LYS A 175 3.36 7.35 12.94
N GLN A 176 2.48 8.33 12.75
CA GLN A 176 1.16 8.15 12.16
C GLN A 176 1.28 7.71 10.69
N PHE A 177 2.23 8.30 9.96
CA PHE A 177 2.50 7.94 8.58
C PHE A 177 2.96 6.48 8.44
N MET A 178 3.88 6.03 9.29
CA MET A 178 4.34 4.64 9.30
C MET A 178 3.18 3.65 9.49
N PHE A 179 2.20 3.98 10.31
CA PHE A 179 1.02 3.15 10.50
C PHE A 179 0.13 3.12 9.26
N VAL A 180 -0.17 4.29 8.70
CA VAL A 180 -1.04 4.43 7.52
C VAL A 180 -0.42 3.75 6.29
N THR A 181 0.88 3.89 6.07
CA THR A 181 1.57 3.28 4.92
C THR A 181 1.58 1.75 4.95
N ARG A 182 1.35 1.11 6.10
CA ARG A 182 1.14 -0.33 6.18
C ARG A 182 -0.25 -0.75 5.74
N ILE A 183 -1.27 0.04 6.10
CA ILE A 183 -2.68 -0.29 5.83
C ILE A 183 -3.06 0.05 4.38
N TRP A 184 -2.53 1.14 3.85
CA TRP A 184 -2.87 1.65 2.53
C TRP A 184 -2.73 0.61 1.40
N PRO A 185 -1.62 -0.14 1.25
CA PRO A 185 -1.48 -1.16 0.21
C PRO A 185 -2.50 -2.29 0.33
N LEU A 186 -2.91 -2.65 1.55
CA LEU A 186 -3.94 -3.66 1.77
C LEU A 186 -5.29 -3.17 1.22
N LEU A 187 -5.70 -1.95 1.55
CA LEU A 187 -6.96 -1.38 1.06
C LEU A 187 -6.95 -1.22 -0.47
N GLU A 188 -5.84 -0.79 -1.06
CA GLU A 188 -5.70 -0.74 -2.52
C GLU A 188 -5.78 -2.14 -3.17
N ALA A 189 -5.24 -3.16 -2.50
CA ALA A 189 -5.37 -4.54 -2.96
C ALA A 189 -6.83 -5.04 -2.86
N GLU A 190 -7.51 -4.84 -1.74
CA GLU A 190 -8.93 -5.20 -1.54
C GLU A 190 -9.83 -4.49 -2.57
N LYS A 191 -9.58 -3.21 -2.83
CA LYS A 191 -10.27 -2.42 -3.85
C LYS A 191 -10.07 -2.97 -5.26
N ARG A 192 -8.83 -3.32 -5.62
CA ARG A 192 -8.47 -3.90 -6.92
C ARG A 192 -9.22 -5.21 -7.17
N PHE A 193 -9.41 -6.02 -6.15
CA PHE A 193 -10.12 -7.29 -6.24
C PHE A 193 -11.64 -7.15 -6.14
N GLY A 194 -12.17 -5.92 -6.00
CA GLY A 194 -13.61 -5.64 -6.02
C GLY A 194 -14.37 -6.21 -4.83
N ARG A 195 -13.70 -6.54 -3.72
CA ARG A 195 -14.33 -7.22 -2.57
C ARG A 195 -15.40 -6.41 -1.84
N LEU A 196 -15.45 -5.11 -2.09
CA LEU A 196 -16.55 -4.24 -1.61
C LEU A 196 -17.87 -4.49 -2.36
N HIS A 197 -17.82 -5.22 -3.48
CA HIS A 197 -18.96 -5.49 -4.36
C HIS A 197 -19.31 -6.99 -4.38
N GLY A 198 -19.15 -7.70 -3.28
CA GLY A 198 -19.39 -9.15 -3.19
C GLY A 198 -18.08 -9.95 -3.23
N ASP A 199 -18.10 -11.11 -3.90
CA ASP A 199 -16.90 -11.96 -4.06
C ASP A 199 -15.88 -11.38 -5.08
N GLY A 200 -16.25 -10.32 -5.80
CA GLY A 200 -15.38 -9.59 -6.72
C GLY A 200 -14.70 -10.49 -7.75
N MET A 201 -13.38 -10.39 -7.87
CA MET A 201 -12.61 -11.22 -8.82
C MET A 201 -12.72 -12.73 -8.56
N ASN A 202 -13.11 -13.18 -7.36
CA ASN A 202 -13.24 -14.61 -7.06
C ASN A 202 -14.42 -15.25 -7.81
N GLU A 203 -15.42 -14.47 -8.20
CA GLU A 203 -16.53 -14.97 -9.02
C GLU A 203 -16.06 -15.38 -10.42
N LEU A 204 -15.07 -14.67 -10.95
CA LEU A 204 -14.48 -14.94 -12.27
C LEU A 204 -13.48 -16.10 -12.24
N PHE A 205 -12.98 -16.45 -11.05
CA PHE A 205 -11.93 -17.46 -10.88
C PHE A 205 -12.28 -18.46 -9.78
N PRO A 206 -13.23 -19.35 -10.01
CA PRO A 206 -13.81 -20.23 -8.98
C PRO A 206 -12.80 -21.20 -8.36
N ARG A 207 -11.72 -21.54 -9.07
CA ARG A 207 -10.65 -22.41 -8.55
C ARG A 207 -9.64 -21.71 -7.63
N ARG A 208 -9.69 -20.39 -7.52
CA ARG A 208 -8.80 -19.64 -6.64
C ARG A 208 -9.31 -19.63 -5.21
N PRO A 209 -8.40 -19.63 -4.22
CA PRO A 209 -8.82 -19.51 -2.82
C PRO A 209 -9.62 -18.23 -2.58
N LYS A 210 -10.73 -18.34 -1.86
CA LYS A 210 -11.54 -17.17 -1.48
C LYS A 210 -10.71 -16.16 -0.71
N GLY A 211 -10.89 -14.90 -1.03
CA GLY A 211 -10.15 -13.81 -0.39
C GLY A 211 -8.69 -13.66 -0.85
N ASN A 212 -8.28 -14.36 -1.88
CA ASN A 212 -6.95 -14.22 -2.46
C ASN A 212 -6.75 -12.82 -3.07
N LEU A 213 -5.61 -12.19 -2.75
CA LEU A 213 -5.21 -10.87 -3.23
C LEU A 213 -4.01 -10.92 -4.20
N MET A 214 -3.70 -12.10 -4.73
CA MET A 214 -2.62 -12.28 -5.70
C MET A 214 -3.03 -11.85 -7.10
N LEU A 215 -2.11 -11.16 -7.79
CA LEU A 215 -2.22 -10.95 -9.24
C LEU A 215 -1.69 -12.19 -9.96
N TYR A 216 -2.54 -12.82 -10.73
CA TYR A 216 -2.18 -13.96 -11.56
C TYR A 216 -1.76 -13.50 -12.96
N CYS A 217 -0.79 -14.21 -13.51
CA CYS A 217 -0.34 -13.96 -14.87
C CYS A 217 -1.43 -14.28 -15.89
N PRO A 218 -1.87 -13.35 -16.74
CA PRO A 218 -2.90 -13.62 -17.74
C PRO A 218 -2.44 -14.52 -18.87
N ALA A 219 -1.13 -14.67 -19.07
CA ALA A 219 -0.55 -15.52 -20.12
C ALA A 219 -0.26 -16.96 -19.65
N CYS A 220 -0.27 -17.21 -18.34
CA CYS A 220 -0.12 -18.58 -17.82
C CYS A 220 -1.41 -19.38 -18.03
N PRO A 221 -1.30 -20.68 -18.34
CA PRO A 221 -2.48 -21.54 -18.47
C PRO A 221 -3.27 -21.57 -17.16
N GLU A 222 -4.54 -21.24 -17.23
CA GLU A 222 -5.47 -21.27 -16.10
C GLU A 222 -6.78 -21.94 -16.53
N PRO A 223 -7.13 -23.10 -15.92
CA PRO A 223 -8.37 -23.79 -16.20
C PRO A 223 -9.59 -22.89 -16.01
N ASP A 224 -10.58 -23.05 -16.87
CA ASP A 224 -11.84 -22.30 -16.93
C ASP A 224 -11.70 -20.79 -17.24
N VAL A 225 -10.48 -20.30 -17.52
CA VAL A 225 -10.22 -18.89 -17.84
C VAL A 225 -9.67 -18.73 -19.25
N ASN A 226 -8.50 -19.31 -19.53
CA ASN A 226 -7.82 -19.18 -20.82
C ASN A 226 -7.43 -20.54 -21.43
N MET A 227 -7.88 -21.64 -20.84
CA MET A 227 -7.73 -22.98 -21.39
C MET A 227 -9.03 -23.44 -22.02
N GLU A 228 -8.93 -24.11 -23.17
CA GLU A 228 -10.09 -24.68 -23.87
C GLU A 228 -10.75 -25.79 -23.04
N SER A 229 -12.08 -25.93 -23.20
CA SER A 229 -12.82 -27.02 -22.55
C SER A 229 -12.31 -28.38 -23.04
N GLY A 230 -12.01 -29.27 -22.09
CA GLY A 230 -11.47 -30.61 -22.41
C GLY A 230 -9.96 -30.67 -22.47
N TRP A 231 -9.26 -29.67 -22.02
CA TRP A 231 -7.78 -29.64 -21.92
C TRP A 231 -7.21 -30.84 -21.15
N GLU A 232 -7.97 -31.42 -20.22
CA GLU A 232 -7.59 -32.63 -19.47
C GLU A 232 -7.41 -33.87 -20.38
N ARG A 233 -8.02 -33.87 -21.58
CA ARG A 233 -7.92 -34.94 -22.56
C ARG A 233 -6.80 -34.70 -23.56
N THR A 234 -5.99 -33.68 -23.38
CA THR A 234 -4.88 -33.39 -24.27
C THR A 234 -3.93 -34.56 -24.32
N PRO A 235 -3.53 -35.03 -25.53
CA PRO A 235 -2.57 -36.11 -25.67
C PRO A 235 -1.25 -35.81 -24.95
N SER A 236 -0.60 -36.81 -24.38
CA SER A 236 0.59 -36.65 -23.53
C SER A 236 1.73 -35.86 -24.20
N HIS A 237 1.90 -36.00 -25.51
CA HIS A 237 2.95 -35.28 -26.27
C HIS A 237 2.65 -33.75 -26.38
N LEU A 238 1.40 -33.33 -26.17
CA LEU A 238 0.97 -31.92 -26.18
C LEU A 238 0.73 -31.33 -24.77
N CYS A 239 0.84 -32.13 -23.72
CA CYS A 239 0.64 -31.66 -22.33
C CYS A 239 1.56 -30.48 -21.96
N HIS A 240 2.71 -30.31 -22.64
CA HIS A 240 3.60 -29.18 -22.42
C HIS A 240 2.95 -27.82 -22.72
N LEU A 241 1.91 -27.75 -23.57
CA LEU A 241 1.16 -26.54 -23.87
C LEU A 241 0.39 -26.01 -22.65
N HIS A 242 0.02 -26.91 -21.73
CA HIS A 242 -0.71 -26.60 -20.50
C HIS A 242 0.21 -26.58 -19.27
N SER A 243 1.53 -26.70 -19.47
CA SER A 243 2.49 -26.73 -18.36
C SER A 243 2.76 -25.31 -17.85
N LEU A 244 2.79 -25.18 -16.53
CA LEU A 244 3.17 -23.95 -15.85
C LEU A 244 4.68 -23.97 -15.58
N LYS A 245 5.45 -23.20 -16.34
CA LYS A 245 6.89 -23.05 -16.11
C LYS A 245 7.13 -22.06 -14.97
N ARG A 246 7.98 -22.42 -14.04
CA ARG A 246 8.32 -21.64 -12.85
C ARG A 246 9.81 -21.48 -12.71
N THR A 247 10.21 -20.30 -12.25
CA THR A 247 11.57 -19.99 -11.82
C THR A 247 11.56 -19.66 -10.35
N VAL A 248 12.66 -19.97 -9.67
CA VAL A 248 12.83 -19.71 -8.23
C VAL A 248 14.10 -18.91 -8.04
N ASP A 249 14.04 -17.84 -7.26
CA ASP A 249 15.20 -17.01 -6.96
C ASP A 249 15.12 -16.44 -5.54
N GLY A 250 16.28 -16.27 -4.92
CA GLY A 250 16.45 -15.75 -3.56
C GLY A 250 16.86 -14.27 -3.54
N ASN A 251 16.22 -13.47 -2.70
CA ASN A 251 16.54 -12.06 -2.48
C ASN A 251 17.00 -11.82 -1.05
N PHE A 252 18.31 -11.61 -0.84
CA PHE A 252 18.93 -11.34 0.47
C PHE A 252 18.87 -9.87 0.91
N LYS A 253 18.20 -8.99 0.17
CA LYS A 253 18.04 -7.58 0.53
C LYS A 253 16.80 -7.31 1.39
N THR A 254 15.92 -8.29 1.51
CA THR A 254 14.64 -8.19 2.23
C THR A 254 14.70 -8.71 3.66
N GLY A 255 15.90 -8.72 4.27
CA GLY A 255 16.10 -9.17 5.64
C GLY A 255 15.31 -8.34 6.67
N ASN A 256 14.88 -9.00 7.74
CA ASN A 256 14.17 -8.38 8.86
C ASN A 256 14.91 -8.66 10.18
N TYR A 257 15.08 -7.62 10.98
CA TYR A 257 15.69 -7.73 12.32
C TYR A 257 14.65 -8.22 13.33
N ASP A 258 15.12 -8.96 14.32
CA ASP A 258 14.28 -9.39 15.44
C ASP A 258 13.92 -8.17 16.30
N LYS A 259 12.62 -7.89 16.39
CA LYS A 259 12.08 -6.82 17.20
C LYS A 259 11.50 -7.41 18.48
N LYS A 260 12.11 -7.09 19.61
CA LYS A 260 11.73 -7.68 20.91
C LYS A 260 10.32 -7.33 21.38
N ASN A 261 9.76 -6.17 21.02
CA ASN A 261 8.48 -5.68 21.58
C ASN A 261 7.70 -4.82 20.56
N ASP A 262 7.36 -5.34 19.39
CA ASP A 262 6.48 -4.65 18.46
C ASP A 262 5.09 -5.31 18.46
N THR A 263 4.21 -4.83 19.34
CA THR A 263 2.82 -5.33 19.45
C THR A 263 1.99 -5.06 18.20
N ASN A 264 2.45 -4.15 17.32
CA ASN A 264 1.78 -3.78 16.07
C ASN A 264 2.32 -4.56 14.86
N ASP A 265 3.28 -5.47 15.04
CA ASP A 265 3.82 -6.30 13.97
C ASP A 265 2.92 -7.48 13.64
N VAL A 266 1.73 -7.18 13.13
CA VAL A 266 0.72 -8.16 12.67
C VAL A 266 0.78 -8.29 11.15
N SER A 267 0.65 -9.51 10.65
CA SER A 267 0.51 -9.77 9.22
C SER A 267 -0.85 -9.28 8.71
N LEU A 268 -0.84 -8.30 7.81
CA LEU A 268 -2.07 -7.76 7.22
C LEU A 268 -2.63 -8.65 6.10
N PHE A 269 -1.78 -9.41 5.42
CA PHE A 269 -2.19 -10.25 4.29
C PHE A 269 -2.50 -11.70 4.70
N GLY A 270 -2.00 -12.18 5.81
CA GLY A 270 -2.39 -13.42 6.49
C GLY A 270 -2.55 -14.66 5.58
N GLY A 271 -1.63 -14.90 4.64
CA GLY A 271 -1.70 -16.01 3.68
C GLY A 271 -2.64 -15.76 2.49
N ARG A 272 -3.20 -14.56 2.36
CA ARG A 272 -4.11 -14.19 1.26
C ARG A 272 -3.41 -13.61 0.02
N ALA A 273 -2.12 -13.28 0.13
CA ALA A 273 -1.31 -12.77 -0.96
C ALA A 273 -0.15 -13.73 -1.27
N TYR A 274 1.00 -13.20 -1.60
CA TYR A 274 2.16 -13.99 -2.04
C TYR A 274 2.81 -14.80 -0.93
N MET A 275 2.69 -14.37 0.33
CA MET A 275 3.27 -15.06 1.49
C MET A 275 2.29 -16.09 2.07
N PRO A 276 2.74 -17.28 2.49
CA PRO A 276 1.89 -18.23 3.20
C PRO A 276 1.41 -17.64 4.54
N SER A 277 0.38 -18.24 5.15
CA SER A 277 0.01 -17.87 6.51
C SER A 277 1.14 -18.24 7.47
N GLU A 278 1.35 -17.41 8.49
CA GLU A 278 2.38 -17.64 9.51
C GLU A 278 2.25 -19.03 10.16
N GLN A 279 1.04 -19.43 10.50
CA GLN A 279 0.77 -20.74 11.10
C GLN A 279 1.21 -21.92 10.22
N ARG A 280 0.90 -21.87 8.92
CA ARG A 280 1.29 -22.93 7.98
C ARG A 280 2.81 -22.96 7.79
N TYR A 281 3.44 -21.78 7.78
CA TYR A 281 4.87 -21.68 7.61
C TYR A 281 5.63 -22.18 8.84
N GLN A 282 5.20 -21.82 10.05
CA GLN A 282 5.79 -22.31 11.30
C GLN A 282 5.63 -23.83 11.43
N HIS A 283 4.45 -24.35 11.14
CA HIS A 283 4.23 -25.80 11.14
C HIS A 283 5.17 -26.52 10.16
N TYR A 284 5.36 -25.97 8.97
CA TYR A 284 6.33 -26.51 8.01
C TYR A 284 7.76 -26.50 8.58
N LEU A 285 8.20 -25.41 9.19
CA LEU A 285 9.53 -25.31 9.79
C LEU A 285 9.74 -26.32 10.93
N GLU A 286 8.69 -26.63 11.69
CA GLU A 286 8.72 -27.64 12.76
C GLU A 286 8.80 -29.07 12.22
N THR A 287 8.18 -29.34 11.08
CA THR A 287 8.16 -30.69 10.47
C THR A 287 9.44 -31.05 9.71
N VAL A 288 10.34 -30.09 9.48
CA VAL A 288 11.58 -30.29 8.67
C VAL A 288 12.91 -30.32 9.46
N PRO A 289 12.95 -30.58 10.80
CA PRO A 289 14.20 -30.51 11.56
C PRO A 289 15.23 -31.58 11.19
N GLN A 290 14.81 -32.73 10.65
CA GLN A 290 15.72 -33.81 10.26
C GLN A 290 16.49 -33.48 8.97
N LEU A 291 15.84 -32.92 7.98
CA LEU A 291 16.46 -32.41 6.75
C LEU A 291 17.54 -31.35 7.02
N GLN A 292 17.38 -30.56 8.08
CA GLN A 292 18.37 -29.55 8.45
C GLN A 292 19.72 -30.13 8.91
N LYS A 293 19.75 -31.31 9.55
CA LYS A 293 20.98 -31.97 9.97
C LYS A 293 21.71 -32.63 8.79
N GLU A 294 20.97 -33.25 7.90
CA GLU A 294 21.52 -33.90 6.71
C GLU A 294 22.07 -32.90 5.68
N VAL A 295 21.36 -31.79 5.49
CA VAL A 295 21.82 -30.70 4.60
C VAL A 295 23.05 -29.99 5.18
N ARG A 296 23.18 -29.85 6.51
CA ARG A 296 24.44 -29.36 7.12
C ARG A 296 25.64 -30.23 6.83
N ALA A 297 25.45 -31.53 6.73
CA ALA A 297 26.51 -32.46 6.35
C ALA A 297 26.88 -32.37 4.85
N LEU A 298 25.88 -32.10 3.98
CA LEU A 298 26.08 -31.97 2.52
C LEU A 298 26.71 -30.64 2.12
N VAL A 299 26.45 -29.54 2.85
CA VAL A 299 27.01 -28.20 2.58
C VAL A 299 28.53 -28.12 2.86
N SER A 300 29.12 -29.15 3.52
CA SER A 300 30.58 -29.27 3.63
C SER A 300 31.24 -29.72 2.33
N ILE A 301 30.46 -30.15 1.32
CA ILE A 301 30.98 -30.50 0.01
C ILE A 301 31.38 -29.23 -0.72
N LYS A 302 32.68 -29.04 -0.95
CA LYS A 302 33.22 -27.94 -1.77
C LYS A 302 32.58 -28.01 -3.15
N THR A 303 31.63 -27.09 -3.40
CA THR A 303 31.01 -26.95 -4.71
C THR A 303 32.09 -26.48 -5.71
N THR A 304 32.26 -27.20 -6.78
CA THR A 304 33.18 -26.86 -7.90
C THR A 304 32.72 -25.61 -8.67
N CYS A 305 31.55 -25.09 -8.37
CA CYS A 305 31.01 -23.90 -9.01
C CYS A 305 31.42 -22.64 -8.25
N ASN A 306 32.43 -21.93 -8.75
CA ASN A 306 33.01 -20.73 -8.14
C ASN A 306 32.07 -19.51 -8.11
N HIS A 307 30.92 -19.57 -8.77
CA HIS A 307 29.96 -18.44 -8.88
C HIS A 307 28.75 -18.56 -7.94
N LEU A 308 28.47 -19.72 -7.38
CA LEU A 308 27.39 -19.96 -6.41
C LEU A 308 27.89 -19.74 -4.97
N ASN A 309 28.20 -18.48 -4.63
CA ASN A 309 28.64 -18.14 -3.27
C ASN A 309 27.48 -17.94 -2.26
N VAL A 310 26.25 -18.20 -2.67
CA VAL A 310 25.04 -17.90 -1.90
C VAL A 310 24.96 -18.79 -0.66
N ALA A 311 25.24 -20.09 -0.80
CA ALA A 311 25.26 -21.03 0.33
C ALA A 311 26.35 -20.71 1.37
N ASN A 312 27.48 -20.18 0.94
CA ASN A 312 28.59 -19.79 1.82
C ASN A 312 28.36 -18.42 2.50
N GLY A 313 27.42 -17.63 2.01
CA GLY A 313 27.07 -16.33 2.57
C GLY A 313 26.26 -16.43 3.86
N VAL A 314 25.68 -17.59 4.15
CA VAL A 314 24.74 -17.83 5.27
C VAL A 314 25.35 -17.58 6.64
N ASN A 315 26.65 -17.82 6.79
CA ASN A 315 27.36 -17.70 8.08
C ASN A 315 28.05 -16.34 8.30
N ARG A 316 27.79 -15.35 7.47
CA ARG A 316 28.41 -14.03 7.60
C ARG A 316 27.84 -13.26 8.80
N ALA A 317 28.71 -12.59 9.51
CA ALA A 317 28.36 -11.78 10.69
C ALA A 317 27.27 -10.73 10.45
N LYS A 318 27.05 -10.28 9.21
CA LYS A 318 26.02 -9.30 8.84
C LYS A 318 24.59 -9.79 9.08
N PHE A 319 24.37 -11.09 9.18
CA PHE A 319 23.05 -11.70 9.44
C PHE A 319 22.82 -11.98 10.94
N LYS A 320 23.78 -11.65 11.79
CA LYS A 320 23.64 -11.76 13.23
C LYS A 320 22.54 -10.79 13.69
N ASN A 321 21.55 -11.27 14.42
CA ASN A 321 20.35 -10.56 14.87
C ASN A 321 19.26 -10.33 13.80
N GLN A 322 19.32 -11.00 12.66
CA GLN A 322 18.20 -11.03 11.72
C GLN A 322 17.34 -12.27 11.94
N ARG A 323 16.04 -12.08 12.11
CA ARG A 323 15.06 -13.16 12.14
C ARG A 323 14.86 -13.74 10.73
N ILE A 324 14.85 -12.85 9.73
CA ILE A 324 14.67 -13.18 8.32
C ILE A 324 15.90 -12.65 7.58
N THR A 325 16.59 -13.52 6.85
CA THR A 325 17.79 -13.17 6.08
C THR A 325 17.47 -12.71 4.66
N GLY A 326 16.28 -12.98 4.18
CA GLY A 326 15.79 -12.65 2.86
C GLY A 326 14.49 -13.35 2.54
N ASN A 327 14.12 -13.39 1.28
CA ASN A 327 12.97 -14.16 0.80
C ASN A 327 13.27 -14.90 -0.50
N ILE A 328 12.62 -16.04 -0.69
CA ILE A 328 12.61 -16.80 -1.94
C ILE A 328 11.32 -16.47 -2.68
N ASN A 329 11.42 -16.15 -3.96
CA ASN A 329 10.29 -15.87 -4.82
C ASN A 329 10.16 -16.96 -5.89
N VAL A 330 8.95 -17.48 -6.03
CA VAL A 330 8.55 -18.34 -7.13
C VAL A 330 7.78 -17.50 -8.13
N GLN A 331 8.24 -17.45 -9.36
CA GLN A 331 7.60 -16.69 -10.43
C GLN A 331 7.40 -17.53 -11.68
N CYS A 332 6.46 -17.15 -12.52
CA CYS A 332 6.31 -17.77 -13.83
C CYS A 332 7.31 -17.19 -14.83
N GLU A 333 7.47 -17.83 -15.99
CA GLU A 333 8.34 -17.34 -17.09
C GLU A 333 8.00 -15.91 -17.57
N HIS A 334 6.78 -15.42 -17.29
CA HIS A 334 6.33 -14.05 -17.59
C HIS A 334 6.59 -13.07 -16.45
N ILE A 335 7.42 -13.44 -15.46
CA ILE A 335 7.89 -12.59 -14.34
C ILE A 335 6.78 -12.24 -13.31
N PHE A 336 5.63 -12.92 -13.33
CA PHE A 336 4.62 -12.76 -12.28
C PHE A 336 4.99 -13.61 -11.07
N VAL A 337 5.10 -12.98 -9.89
CA VAL A 337 5.33 -13.67 -8.63
C VAL A 337 4.10 -14.51 -8.29
N ARG A 338 4.32 -15.79 -7.97
CA ARG A 338 3.27 -16.76 -7.58
C ARG A 338 3.25 -17.03 -6.08
N SER A 339 4.42 -17.02 -5.47
CA SER A 339 4.57 -17.17 -4.03
C SER A 339 5.91 -16.63 -3.58
N SER A 340 5.96 -16.21 -2.33
CA SER A 340 7.18 -15.78 -1.65
C SER A 340 7.24 -16.46 -0.29
N VAL A 341 8.43 -16.83 0.16
CA VAL A 341 8.66 -17.42 1.47
C VAL A 341 9.86 -16.74 2.12
N ASP A 342 9.77 -16.45 3.39
CA ASP A 342 10.86 -15.90 4.17
C ASP A 342 11.98 -16.91 4.37
N MET A 343 13.23 -16.48 4.28
CA MET A 343 14.41 -17.27 4.58
C MET A 343 14.90 -16.98 5.98
N THR A 344 15.02 -18.02 6.81
CA THR A 344 15.55 -17.88 8.17
C THR A 344 17.05 -18.15 8.24
N TYR A 345 17.60 -18.93 7.29
CA TYR A 345 19.00 -19.40 7.32
C TYR A 345 19.74 -19.23 5.97
N GLY A 346 19.23 -18.46 5.06
CA GLY A 346 19.78 -18.34 3.71
C GLY A 346 19.21 -19.39 2.75
N GLU A 347 19.62 -19.29 1.50
CA GLU A 347 19.11 -20.13 0.44
C GLU A 347 19.70 -21.54 0.53
N ARG A 348 18.84 -22.53 0.67
CA ARG A 348 19.19 -23.95 0.63
C ARG A 348 18.31 -24.61 -0.40
N TYR A 349 18.95 -25.19 -1.38
CA TYR A 349 18.29 -26.08 -2.33
C TYR A 349 18.27 -27.49 -1.69
N VAL A 350 17.08 -27.99 -1.42
CA VAL A 350 16.83 -29.36 -0.94
C VAL A 350 16.24 -30.15 -2.09
#